data_295a2b126cea5d73df5e9d08fe1bcc4c
#
_entry.id   295a2b126cea5d73df5e9d08fe1bcc4c
#
_cell.length_a   1.000
_cell.length_b   1.000
_cell.length_c   1.000
_cell.angle_alpha   90.00
_cell.angle_beta   90.00
_cell.angle_gamma   90.00
#
_symmetry.space_group_name_H-M   'P 1'
#
loop_
_entity.id
_entity.type
_entity.pdbx_description
1 polymer ?
#
loop_
_entity_poly.entity_id
_entity_poly.type
_entity_poly.pdbx_seq_one_letter_code
_entity_poly.pdbx_strand_id
1 'polypeptide(L)'
;MKELAMAALAAGGVCAADATGAFLPLTKGWDKTFPQSDKVEHAKVTFRNRFGITLAADVYKPVGSRVPRDRHPAIAVSGPFGAVKEQSSGLYAQTLAERGFLTIAFDPSFTGESGGTPRYVASPDINTEDFQAAVDYLISRDDVDVDKIGILGICGWGGLAINAAAVDTRVKATVASTMYDMTRVTANGYFDKEDSAAARQAKKEAMNAQRIKDFKSGTYELGGGVVDPLPADAPQFVKDYYAYYKTPRGYHARSLNSNGGWNKTSALSFINAKLLAYAGEIENAVMVLHGEKAHSRYFGEDAFKMLKGENKELVIVPGASHCDLYDGGGKGAIPFDRIEAFYRKNLK
;
A
#
# COMPACT_ATOMS: atom_id res chain seq x y z
N MET A 1 -40.21 -0.67 6.86
CA MET A 1 -38.80 -0.30 6.63
C MET A 1 -37.80 -1.47 6.74
N LYS A 2 -38.26 -2.72 6.87
CA LYS A 2 -37.40 -3.94 6.87
C LYS A 2 -37.38 -4.68 5.51
N GLU A 3 -38.24 -4.34 4.58
CA GLU A 3 -38.34 -5.05 3.28
C GLU A 3 -37.51 -4.44 2.13
N LEU A 4 -36.99 -3.23 2.29
CA LEU A 4 -36.15 -2.61 1.25
C LEU A 4 -34.66 -3.04 1.28
N ALA A 5 -34.23 -3.75 2.33
CA ALA A 5 -32.85 -4.20 2.45
C ALA A 5 -32.55 -5.54 1.74
N MET A 6 -33.57 -6.31 1.36
CA MET A 6 -33.42 -7.63 0.72
C MET A 6 -33.42 -7.62 -0.81
N ALA A 7 -33.78 -6.52 -1.46
CA ALA A 7 -33.84 -6.46 -2.92
C ALA A 7 -32.52 -6.04 -3.60
N ALA A 8 -31.50 -5.66 -2.84
CA ALA A 8 -30.21 -5.18 -3.38
C ALA A 8 -29.18 -6.30 -3.64
N LEU A 9 -29.48 -7.54 -3.29
CA LEU A 9 -28.54 -8.69 -3.39
C LEU A 9 -28.57 -9.42 -4.74
N ALA A 10 -29.42 -9.01 -5.68
CA ALA A 10 -29.60 -9.71 -6.95
C ALA A 10 -29.10 -8.99 -8.22
N ALA A 11 -28.49 -7.81 -8.10
CA ALA A 11 -27.90 -7.13 -9.24
C ALA A 11 -26.45 -6.72 -8.89
N GLY A 12 -25.47 -7.45 -9.44
CA GLY A 12 -24.04 -7.38 -9.26
C GLY A 12 -23.36 -6.00 -9.21
N GLY A 13 -23.65 -5.20 -8.20
CA GLY A 13 -22.96 -3.98 -7.87
C GLY A 13 -22.74 -3.94 -6.36
N VAL A 14 -21.51 -4.14 -5.91
CA VAL A 14 -21.17 -4.00 -4.48
C VAL A 14 -21.19 -2.52 -4.14
N CYS A 15 -22.26 -2.04 -3.50
CA CYS A 15 -22.31 -0.73 -2.89
C CYS A 15 -21.94 -0.86 -1.43
N ALA A 16 -20.82 -0.25 -1.03
CA ALA A 16 -20.43 -0.12 0.36
C ALA A 16 -20.73 1.26 0.90
N ALA A 17 -21.14 1.36 2.15
CA ALA A 17 -21.30 2.62 2.83
C ALA A 17 -19.97 2.99 3.54
N ASP A 18 -19.58 4.27 3.49
CA ASP A 18 -18.50 4.80 4.32
C ASP A 18 -18.94 4.91 5.81
N ALA A 19 -18.07 5.45 6.66
CA ALA A 19 -18.38 5.62 8.10
C ALA A 19 -19.60 6.51 8.39
N THR A 20 -20.05 7.30 7.39
CA THR A 20 -21.27 8.13 7.48
C THR A 20 -22.52 7.42 6.95
N GLY A 21 -22.38 6.21 6.43
CA GLY A 21 -23.46 5.45 5.78
C GLY A 21 -23.64 5.78 4.30
N ALA A 22 -22.83 6.66 3.71
CA ALA A 22 -22.85 6.95 2.29
C ALA A 22 -22.26 5.79 1.46
N PHE A 23 -22.83 5.56 0.29
CA PHE A 23 -22.31 4.56 -0.64
C PHE A 23 -21.06 5.08 -1.35
N LEU A 24 -20.00 4.25 -1.38
CA LEU A 24 -18.78 4.58 -2.12
C LEU A 24 -19.03 4.40 -3.63
N PRO A 25 -18.67 5.38 -4.48
CA PRO A 25 -18.84 5.31 -5.93
C PRO A 25 -17.72 4.44 -6.53
N LEU A 26 -17.86 3.13 -6.46
CA LEU A 26 -16.87 2.19 -7.02
C LEU A 26 -16.95 2.15 -8.55
N THR A 27 -15.81 2.24 -9.23
CA THR A 27 -15.71 2.10 -10.69
C THR A 27 -16.02 0.67 -11.12
N LYS A 28 -16.89 0.50 -12.10
CA LYS A 28 -17.32 -0.84 -12.57
C LYS A 28 -16.41 -1.44 -13.63
N GLY A 29 -15.75 -0.62 -14.44
CA GLY A 29 -14.88 -1.06 -15.53
C GLY A 29 -13.46 -1.40 -15.06
N TRP A 30 -12.68 -2.01 -16.00
CA TRP A 30 -11.25 -2.21 -15.80
C TRP A 30 -10.52 -0.90 -16.10
N ASP A 31 -10.14 -0.17 -15.07
CA ASP A 31 -9.45 1.12 -15.14
C ASP A 31 -8.00 1.05 -14.59
N LYS A 32 -7.42 -0.14 -14.62
CA LYS A 32 -6.08 -0.38 -14.08
C LYS A 32 -4.98 -0.07 -15.10
N THR A 33 -3.80 0.27 -14.61
CA THR A 33 -2.63 0.60 -15.45
C THR A 33 -1.94 -0.64 -16.05
N PHE A 34 -2.50 -1.81 -15.85
CA PHE A 34 -2.01 -3.09 -16.36
C PHE A 34 -3.17 -3.88 -16.99
N PRO A 35 -2.88 -4.80 -17.93
CA PRO A 35 -3.91 -5.59 -18.59
C PRO A 35 -4.58 -6.58 -17.63
N GLN A 36 -5.85 -6.85 -17.87
CA GLN A 36 -6.57 -7.90 -17.16
C GLN A 36 -6.09 -9.29 -17.59
N SER A 37 -5.83 -10.15 -16.63
CA SER A 37 -5.47 -11.54 -16.88
C SER A 37 -6.71 -12.43 -17.00
N ASP A 38 -6.70 -13.37 -17.93
CA ASP A 38 -7.70 -14.41 -18.08
C ASP A 38 -7.51 -15.61 -17.12
N LYS A 39 -6.39 -15.62 -16.40
CA LYS A 39 -6.06 -16.67 -15.41
C LYS A 39 -6.64 -16.41 -14.03
N VAL A 40 -7.22 -15.23 -13.81
CA VAL A 40 -7.76 -14.82 -12.52
C VAL A 40 -9.20 -14.31 -12.64
N GLU A 41 -10.01 -14.65 -11.66
CA GLU A 41 -11.29 -14.00 -11.40
C GLU A 41 -11.02 -12.71 -10.64
N HIS A 42 -11.71 -11.64 -11.00
CA HIS A 42 -11.58 -10.34 -10.36
C HIS A 42 -12.93 -9.84 -9.84
N ALA A 43 -12.94 -9.32 -8.62
CA ALA A 43 -14.11 -8.65 -8.05
C ALA A 43 -13.70 -7.48 -7.16
N LYS A 44 -14.46 -6.38 -7.21
CA LYS A 44 -14.34 -5.31 -6.21
C LYS A 44 -15.12 -5.67 -4.97
N VAL A 45 -14.51 -5.41 -3.81
CA VAL A 45 -15.09 -5.65 -2.49
C VAL A 45 -14.84 -4.46 -1.58
N THR A 46 -15.55 -4.45 -0.46
CA THR A 46 -15.33 -3.47 0.59
C THR A 46 -15.37 -4.15 1.94
N PHE A 47 -14.59 -3.62 2.88
CA PHE A 47 -14.58 -4.03 4.27
C PHE A 47 -14.28 -2.80 5.16
N ARG A 48 -14.49 -2.93 6.46
CA ARG A 48 -14.25 -1.82 7.39
C ARG A 48 -13.06 -2.12 8.27
N ASN A 49 -12.25 -1.09 8.53
CA ASN A 49 -11.25 -1.13 9.57
C ASN A 49 -11.88 -0.86 10.95
N ARG A 50 -11.12 -1.05 12.03
CA ARG A 50 -11.61 -0.85 13.41
C ARG A 50 -12.00 0.61 13.72
N PHE A 51 -11.59 1.56 12.92
CA PHE A 51 -12.02 2.97 13.01
C PHE A 51 -13.33 3.24 12.27
N GLY A 52 -13.96 2.22 11.69
CA GLY A 52 -15.22 2.32 10.95
C GLY A 52 -15.07 2.87 9.53
N ILE A 53 -13.83 3.07 9.05
CA ILE A 53 -13.58 3.53 7.69
C ILE A 53 -13.77 2.36 6.72
N THR A 54 -14.58 2.55 5.68
CA THR A 54 -14.78 1.56 4.63
C THR A 54 -13.63 1.62 3.64
N LEU A 55 -12.95 0.50 3.45
CA LEU A 55 -11.89 0.32 2.46
C LEU A 55 -12.43 -0.33 1.21
N ALA A 56 -12.00 0.13 0.05
CA ALA A 56 -12.27 -0.47 -1.26
C ALA A 56 -11.07 -1.30 -1.71
N ALA A 57 -11.33 -2.50 -2.20
CA ALA A 57 -10.30 -3.42 -2.64
C ALA A 57 -10.70 -4.19 -3.91
N ASP A 58 -9.70 -4.64 -4.63
CA ASP A 58 -9.81 -5.60 -5.72
C ASP A 58 -9.36 -6.98 -5.24
N VAL A 59 -10.23 -7.97 -5.31
CA VAL A 59 -9.90 -9.38 -5.06
C VAL A 59 -9.50 -10.04 -6.37
N TYR A 60 -8.42 -10.78 -6.35
CA TYR A 60 -7.96 -11.64 -7.45
C TYR A 60 -7.88 -13.08 -6.96
N LYS A 61 -8.53 -13.99 -7.68
CA LYS A 61 -8.60 -15.42 -7.35
C LYS A 61 -8.23 -16.25 -8.57
N PRO A 62 -7.44 -17.33 -8.43
CA PRO A 62 -7.16 -18.23 -9.54
C PRO A 62 -8.43 -18.80 -10.17
N VAL A 63 -8.52 -18.79 -11.49
CA VAL A 63 -9.66 -19.38 -12.23
C VAL A 63 -9.80 -20.87 -11.93
N GLY A 64 -11.04 -21.36 -11.78
CA GLY A 64 -11.35 -22.77 -11.57
C GLY A 64 -11.21 -23.27 -10.14
N SER A 65 -10.93 -22.39 -9.19
CA SER A 65 -10.91 -22.73 -7.75
C SER A 65 -12.27 -23.16 -7.23
N ARG A 66 -12.35 -24.30 -6.55
CA ARG A 66 -13.59 -24.90 -6.03
C ARG A 66 -13.66 -24.79 -4.51
N VAL A 67 -14.53 -23.94 -4.02
CA VAL A 67 -14.80 -23.76 -2.57
C VAL A 67 -15.83 -24.79 -2.10
N PRO A 68 -15.73 -25.37 -0.90
CA PRO A 68 -14.70 -25.18 0.15
C PRO A 68 -13.45 -26.08 -0.02
N ARG A 69 -13.35 -26.82 -1.11
CA ARG A 69 -12.29 -27.82 -1.30
C ARG A 69 -10.89 -27.17 -1.46
N ASP A 70 -10.83 -26.04 -2.18
CA ASP A 70 -9.59 -25.38 -2.52
C ASP A 70 -9.45 -24.08 -1.69
N ARG A 71 -9.01 -24.19 -0.43
CA ARG A 71 -8.62 -23.02 0.36
C ARG A 71 -7.25 -22.56 -0.06
N HIS A 72 -7.15 -21.25 -0.35
CA HIS A 72 -5.92 -20.63 -0.83
C HIS A 72 -5.13 -19.98 0.28
N PRO A 73 -3.78 -20.05 0.25
CA PRO A 73 -2.98 -19.06 0.96
C PRO A 73 -3.32 -17.68 0.40
N ALA A 74 -3.41 -16.68 1.27
CA ALA A 74 -3.91 -15.37 0.87
C ALA A 74 -2.92 -14.24 1.20
N ILE A 75 -2.90 -13.20 0.35
CA ILE A 75 -1.96 -12.08 0.46
C ILE A 75 -2.71 -10.76 0.29
N ALA A 76 -2.57 -9.86 1.29
CA ALA A 76 -3.04 -8.48 1.17
C ALA A 76 -1.90 -7.58 0.67
N VAL A 77 -2.19 -6.76 -0.36
CA VAL A 77 -1.21 -5.92 -1.05
C VAL A 77 -1.63 -4.45 -1.00
N SER A 78 -0.70 -3.53 -0.69
CA SER A 78 -0.96 -2.10 -0.81
C SER A 78 0.30 -1.30 -1.17
N GLY A 79 0.09 -0.09 -1.64
CA GLY A 79 1.13 0.85 -2.05
C GLY A 79 1.26 0.98 -3.58
N PRO A 80 2.15 1.84 -4.04
CA PRO A 80 3.01 2.80 -3.31
C PRO A 80 2.24 3.87 -2.52
N PHE A 81 2.95 4.61 -1.65
CA PHE A 81 2.38 5.72 -0.89
C PHE A 81 1.93 6.85 -1.84
N GLY A 82 0.64 7.18 -1.83
CA GLY A 82 0.02 8.11 -2.78
C GLY A 82 -0.42 7.50 -4.11
N ALA A 83 -0.22 6.19 -4.30
CA ALA A 83 -0.81 5.43 -5.40
C ALA A 83 -2.20 4.90 -5.03
N VAL A 84 -2.84 4.23 -5.97
CA VAL A 84 -4.10 3.52 -5.81
C VAL A 84 -3.97 2.06 -6.22
N LYS A 85 -4.91 1.22 -5.79
CA LYS A 85 -4.94 -0.22 -6.07
C LYS A 85 -4.97 -0.58 -7.56
N GLU A 86 -5.34 0.36 -8.41
CA GLU A 86 -5.33 0.21 -9.87
C GLU A 86 -3.94 0.32 -10.50
N GLN A 87 -2.92 0.61 -9.70
CA GLN A 87 -1.51 0.74 -10.13
C GLN A 87 -0.68 -0.47 -9.67
N SER A 88 0.51 -0.25 -9.13
CA SER A 88 1.48 -1.29 -8.76
C SER A 88 0.91 -2.38 -7.85
N SER A 89 0.16 -2.04 -6.79
CA SER A 89 -0.38 -3.06 -5.87
C SER A 89 -1.33 -4.03 -6.54
N GLY A 90 -2.17 -3.54 -7.47
CA GLY A 90 -3.04 -4.41 -8.25
C GLY A 90 -2.27 -5.33 -9.19
N LEU A 91 -1.21 -4.83 -9.83
CA LEU A 91 -0.31 -5.66 -10.67
C LEU A 91 0.32 -6.80 -9.85
N TYR A 92 0.86 -6.48 -8.67
CA TYR A 92 1.43 -7.50 -7.78
C TYR A 92 0.37 -8.51 -7.34
N ALA A 93 -0.82 -8.03 -6.95
CA ALA A 93 -1.91 -8.89 -6.53
C ALA A 93 -2.37 -9.83 -7.66
N GLN A 94 -2.62 -9.31 -8.87
CA GLN A 94 -2.99 -10.13 -10.01
C GLN A 94 -1.92 -11.16 -10.34
N THR A 95 -0.64 -10.77 -10.40
CA THR A 95 0.45 -11.68 -10.75
C THR A 95 0.64 -12.79 -9.71
N LEU A 96 0.45 -12.50 -8.42
CA LEU A 96 0.51 -13.52 -7.38
C LEU A 96 -0.73 -14.43 -7.42
N ALA A 97 -1.90 -13.91 -7.82
CA ALA A 97 -3.08 -14.75 -8.02
C ALA A 97 -2.92 -15.71 -9.20
N GLU A 98 -2.30 -15.29 -10.30
CA GLU A 98 -1.92 -16.20 -11.41
C GLU A 98 -1.03 -17.36 -10.97
N ARG A 99 -0.33 -17.18 -9.84
CA ARG A 99 0.58 -18.15 -9.22
C ARG A 99 -0.08 -18.98 -8.10
N GLY A 100 -1.40 -18.87 -7.94
CA GLY A 100 -2.20 -19.74 -7.05
C GLY A 100 -2.50 -19.19 -5.66
N PHE A 101 -2.21 -17.93 -5.37
CA PHE A 101 -2.64 -17.26 -4.15
C PHE A 101 -4.01 -16.59 -4.34
N LEU A 102 -4.81 -16.48 -3.30
CA LEU A 102 -5.91 -15.52 -3.28
C LEU A 102 -5.35 -14.17 -2.81
N THR A 103 -5.56 -13.12 -3.59
CA THR A 103 -4.95 -11.83 -3.25
C THR A 103 -5.96 -10.71 -3.22
N ILE A 104 -5.69 -9.68 -2.42
CA ILE A 104 -6.41 -8.42 -2.49
C ILE A 104 -5.44 -7.26 -2.63
N ALA A 105 -5.78 -6.28 -3.47
CA ALA A 105 -5.15 -4.97 -3.49
C ALA A 105 -6.16 -3.94 -2.99
N PHE A 106 -5.81 -3.14 -1.97
CA PHE A 106 -6.74 -2.19 -1.38
C PHE A 106 -6.24 -0.75 -1.45
N ASP A 107 -7.17 0.19 -1.59
CA ASP A 107 -6.90 1.60 -1.37
C ASP A 107 -6.84 1.88 0.13
N PRO A 108 -5.84 2.64 0.60
CA PRO A 108 -5.79 3.06 2.00
C PRO A 108 -6.97 3.94 2.42
N SER A 109 -7.24 3.97 3.71
CA SER A 109 -8.13 4.97 4.31
C SER A 109 -7.82 6.36 3.77
N PHE A 110 -8.86 7.14 3.48
CA PHE A 110 -8.84 8.53 2.99
C PHE A 110 -8.41 8.73 1.54
N THR A 111 -8.06 7.68 0.80
CA THR A 111 -7.53 7.79 -0.58
C THR A 111 -8.25 6.85 -1.56
N GLY A 112 -8.03 7.05 -2.85
CA GLY A 112 -8.63 6.23 -3.89
C GLY A 112 -10.15 6.12 -3.79
N GLU A 113 -10.66 4.90 -3.90
CA GLU A 113 -12.08 4.57 -3.73
C GLU A 113 -12.45 4.26 -2.25
N SER A 114 -11.48 4.23 -1.33
CA SER A 114 -11.76 4.06 0.10
C SER A 114 -12.35 5.31 0.73
N GLY A 115 -13.11 5.12 1.80
CA GLY A 115 -13.76 6.18 2.56
C GLY A 115 -12.81 6.93 3.49
N GLY A 116 -13.42 7.65 4.42
CA GLY A 116 -12.75 8.47 5.43
C GLY A 116 -12.70 9.95 5.09
N THR A 117 -12.83 10.79 6.13
CA THR A 117 -12.80 12.25 6.06
C THR A 117 -11.91 12.80 7.17
N PRO A 118 -11.14 13.89 6.92
CA PRO A 118 -10.97 14.54 5.61
C PRO A 118 -10.23 13.65 4.61
N ARG A 119 -10.41 13.94 3.31
CA ARG A 119 -9.71 13.19 2.23
C ARG A 119 -8.23 13.51 2.20
N TYR A 120 -7.46 12.57 1.62
CA TYR A 120 -6.03 12.74 1.31
C TYR A 120 -5.15 12.93 2.55
N VAL A 121 -5.53 12.26 3.62
CA VAL A 121 -4.78 12.15 4.87
C VAL A 121 -4.03 10.82 4.91
N ALA A 122 -2.87 10.81 5.54
CA ALA A 122 -2.18 9.58 5.92
C ALA A 122 -1.93 9.59 7.44
N SER A 123 -1.95 8.40 8.03
CA SER A 123 -1.66 8.21 9.45
C SER A 123 -0.90 6.91 9.65
N PRO A 124 0.23 6.90 10.37
CA PRO A 124 0.98 5.67 10.60
C PRO A 124 0.16 4.61 11.34
N ASP A 125 -0.74 5.00 12.26
CA ASP A 125 -1.62 4.09 12.99
C ASP A 125 -2.76 3.56 12.09
N ILE A 126 -3.55 4.46 11.49
CA ILE A 126 -4.71 4.06 10.67
C ILE A 126 -4.27 3.26 9.44
N ASN A 127 -3.17 3.64 8.79
CA ASN A 127 -2.70 2.90 7.62
C ASN A 127 -2.05 1.55 7.98
N THR A 128 -1.49 1.39 9.17
CA THR A 128 -1.10 0.07 9.69
C THR A 128 -2.34 -0.79 9.93
N GLU A 129 -3.39 -0.23 10.54
CA GLU A 129 -4.67 -0.88 10.75
C GLU A 129 -5.36 -1.30 9.43
N ASP A 130 -5.18 -0.54 8.34
CA ASP A 130 -5.75 -0.91 7.04
C ASP A 130 -5.23 -2.28 6.56
N PHE A 131 -3.97 -2.65 6.85
CA PHE A 131 -3.48 -4.01 6.62
C PHE A 131 -4.16 -5.04 7.53
N GLN A 132 -4.35 -4.74 8.82
CA GLN A 132 -5.02 -5.64 9.76
C GLN A 132 -6.47 -5.90 9.34
N ALA A 133 -7.19 -4.85 8.91
CA ALA A 133 -8.54 -4.97 8.38
C ALA A 133 -8.59 -5.79 7.09
N ALA A 134 -7.57 -5.69 6.23
CA ALA A 134 -7.45 -6.54 5.06
C ALA A 134 -7.22 -8.02 5.44
N VAL A 135 -6.45 -8.28 6.49
CA VAL A 135 -6.28 -9.63 7.06
C VAL A 135 -7.59 -10.14 7.65
N ASP A 136 -8.36 -9.31 8.38
CA ASP A 136 -9.69 -9.66 8.89
C ASP A 136 -10.62 -10.09 7.75
N TYR A 137 -10.66 -9.31 6.68
CA TYR A 137 -11.44 -9.63 5.49
C TYR A 137 -11.02 -10.96 4.87
N LEU A 138 -9.72 -11.21 4.68
CA LEU A 138 -9.22 -12.46 4.12
C LEU A 138 -9.60 -13.67 4.99
N ILE A 139 -9.42 -13.59 6.30
CA ILE A 139 -9.75 -14.67 7.25
C ILE A 139 -11.26 -14.94 7.29
N SER A 140 -12.11 -13.95 7.03
CA SER A 140 -13.57 -14.12 7.00
C SER A 140 -14.08 -14.89 5.79
N ARG A 141 -13.25 -15.20 4.81
CA ARG A 141 -13.63 -15.87 3.57
C ARG A 141 -13.52 -17.38 3.67
N ASP A 142 -14.49 -18.10 3.10
CA ASP A 142 -14.52 -19.57 3.09
C ASP A 142 -13.46 -20.20 2.16
N ASP A 143 -12.95 -19.42 1.18
CA ASP A 143 -11.95 -19.87 0.20
C ASP A 143 -10.50 -19.51 0.59
N VAL A 144 -10.28 -19.04 1.82
CA VAL A 144 -8.96 -18.71 2.37
C VAL A 144 -8.54 -19.73 3.43
N ASP A 145 -7.28 -20.14 3.38
CA ASP A 145 -6.62 -20.88 4.47
C ASP A 145 -6.15 -19.86 5.51
N VAL A 146 -6.87 -19.80 6.63
CA VAL A 146 -6.70 -18.80 7.68
C VAL A 146 -5.33 -18.84 8.36
N ASP A 147 -4.62 -19.96 8.27
CA ASP A 147 -3.28 -20.12 8.83
C ASP A 147 -2.17 -19.70 7.85
N LYS A 148 -2.53 -19.34 6.60
CA LYS A 148 -1.62 -19.02 5.51
C LYS A 148 -1.82 -17.61 4.97
N ILE A 149 -1.69 -16.63 5.85
CA ILE A 149 -1.88 -15.22 5.53
C ILE A 149 -0.54 -14.52 5.36
N GLY A 150 -0.36 -13.85 4.22
CA GLY A 150 0.76 -12.96 3.93
C GLY A 150 0.32 -11.53 3.68
N ILE A 151 1.25 -10.58 3.80
CA ILE A 151 1.06 -9.20 3.37
C ILE A 151 2.22 -8.74 2.50
N LEU A 152 1.97 -7.79 1.59
CA LEU A 152 2.97 -7.17 0.73
C LEU A 152 2.77 -5.67 0.68
N GLY A 153 3.79 -4.93 1.08
CA GLY A 153 3.80 -3.47 0.99
C GLY A 153 4.83 -2.98 -0.02
N ILE A 154 4.45 -1.96 -0.81
CA ILE A 154 5.30 -1.38 -1.85
C ILE A 154 5.62 0.07 -1.48
N CYS A 155 6.88 0.51 -1.60
CA CYS A 155 7.31 1.86 -1.28
C CYS A 155 7.04 2.22 0.19
N GLY A 156 6.38 3.33 0.49
CA GLY A 156 6.00 3.69 1.86
C GLY A 156 5.13 2.64 2.58
N TRP A 157 4.39 1.85 1.81
CA TRP A 157 3.61 0.73 2.35
C TRP A 157 4.47 -0.47 2.74
N GLY A 158 5.71 -0.55 2.27
CA GLY A 158 6.66 -1.55 2.76
C GLY A 158 7.03 -1.36 4.24
N GLY A 159 7.24 -0.12 4.67
CA GLY A 159 7.45 0.20 6.09
C GLY A 159 6.20 -0.06 6.94
N LEU A 160 5.02 0.30 6.40
CA LEU A 160 3.73 0.00 7.05
C LEU A 160 3.47 -1.52 7.14
N ALA A 161 3.86 -2.31 6.13
CA ALA A 161 3.74 -3.77 6.17
C ALA A 161 4.64 -4.37 7.26
N ILE A 162 5.88 -3.90 7.43
CA ILE A 162 6.75 -4.33 8.53
C ILE A 162 6.12 -3.96 9.88
N ASN A 163 5.56 -2.74 10.01
CA ASN A 163 4.87 -2.35 11.24
C ASN A 163 3.62 -3.20 11.50
N ALA A 164 2.83 -3.52 10.46
CA ALA A 164 1.68 -4.40 10.59
C ALA A 164 2.11 -5.83 11.03
N ALA A 165 3.20 -6.36 10.47
CA ALA A 165 3.74 -7.65 10.88
C ALA A 165 4.24 -7.68 12.33
N ALA A 166 4.64 -6.52 12.89
CA ALA A 166 5.07 -6.41 14.28
C ALA A 166 3.89 -6.43 15.27
N VAL A 167 2.68 -6.12 14.83
CA VAL A 167 1.48 -6.06 15.70
C VAL A 167 0.45 -7.15 15.38
N ASP A 168 0.47 -7.73 14.19
CA ASP A 168 -0.50 -8.76 13.76
C ASP A 168 0.17 -10.14 13.64
N THR A 169 0.01 -10.97 14.65
CA THR A 169 0.59 -12.31 14.71
C THR A 169 -0.04 -13.32 13.73
N ARG A 170 -1.17 -12.99 13.10
CA ARG A 170 -1.81 -13.81 12.07
C ARG A 170 -1.06 -13.74 10.74
N VAL A 171 -0.28 -12.70 10.50
CA VAL A 171 0.58 -12.53 9.32
C VAL A 171 1.79 -13.45 9.44
N LYS A 172 1.89 -14.47 8.55
CA LYS A 172 2.97 -15.46 8.59
C LYS A 172 4.17 -15.09 7.72
N ALA A 173 3.95 -14.29 6.68
CA ALA A 173 5.00 -13.85 5.76
C ALA A 173 4.74 -12.44 5.25
N THR A 174 5.77 -11.59 5.25
CA THR A 174 5.70 -10.19 4.82
C THR A 174 6.75 -9.92 3.77
N VAL A 175 6.34 -9.26 2.66
CA VAL A 175 7.27 -8.72 1.66
C VAL A 175 7.20 -7.21 1.69
N ALA A 176 8.34 -6.55 1.88
CA ALA A 176 8.50 -5.11 1.81
C ALA A 176 9.30 -4.75 0.55
N SER A 177 8.59 -4.44 -0.55
CA SER A 177 9.19 -4.15 -1.85
C SER A 177 9.52 -2.67 -1.98
N THR A 178 10.77 -2.38 -2.36
CA THR A 178 11.30 -1.01 -2.58
C THR A 178 10.87 -0.03 -1.48
N MET A 179 10.97 -0.48 -0.24
CA MET A 179 10.34 0.15 0.93
C MET A 179 10.89 1.52 1.29
N TYR A 180 10.05 2.31 1.96
CA TYR A 180 10.44 3.48 2.76
C TYR A 180 10.02 3.28 4.21
N ASP A 181 10.79 3.86 5.12
CA ASP A 181 10.26 4.29 6.41
C ASP A 181 9.72 5.72 6.27
N MET A 182 8.40 5.84 6.13
CA MET A 182 7.75 7.13 5.95
C MET A 182 7.90 8.05 7.16
N THR A 183 8.08 7.51 8.36
CA THR A 183 8.34 8.31 9.57
C THR A 183 9.74 8.88 9.56
N ARG A 184 10.74 8.09 9.15
CA ARG A 184 12.13 8.55 9.02
C ARG A 184 12.28 9.61 7.92
N VAL A 185 11.76 9.37 6.71
CA VAL A 185 11.91 10.34 5.62
C VAL A 185 11.18 11.65 5.92
N THR A 186 10.02 11.58 6.57
CA THR A 186 9.29 12.80 6.97
C THR A 186 10.04 13.59 8.04
N ALA A 187 10.63 12.92 9.02
CA ALA A 187 11.38 13.56 10.10
C ALA A 187 12.74 14.08 9.63
N ASN A 188 13.49 13.29 8.87
CA ASN A 188 14.91 13.48 8.62
C ASN A 188 15.24 13.87 7.17
N GLY A 189 14.24 13.88 6.26
CA GLY A 189 14.48 14.10 4.84
C GLY A 189 15.16 12.91 4.16
N TYR A 190 15.41 13.03 2.85
CA TYR A 190 16.14 12.01 2.08
C TYR A 190 17.61 11.93 2.54
N PHE A 191 18.07 10.69 2.73
CA PHE A 191 19.44 10.39 3.17
C PHE A 191 19.78 11.00 4.54
N ASP A 192 18.74 11.23 5.38
CA ASP A 192 18.84 11.86 6.71
C ASP A 192 19.54 13.24 6.70
N LYS A 193 19.51 13.95 5.57
CA LYS A 193 20.19 15.27 5.43
C LYS A 193 19.60 16.37 6.31
N GLU A 194 18.38 16.17 6.81
CA GLU A 194 17.66 17.09 7.69
C GLU A 194 17.47 16.51 9.11
N ASP A 195 18.31 15.54 9.49
CA ASP A 195 18.22 14.92 10.82
C ASP A 195 18.79 15.84 11.91
N SER A 196 18.00 16.84 12.26
CA SER A 196 18.28 17.73 13.38
C SER A 196 17.00 18.16 14.09
N ALA A 197 17.10 18.48 15.38
CA ALA A 197 15.98 19.03 16.14
C ALA A 197 15.46 20.34 15.51
N ALA A 198 16.36 21.20 15.02
CA ALA A 198 16.00 22.47 14.39
C ALA A 198 15.21 22.26 13.08
N ALA A 199 15.65 21.34 12.20
CA ALA A 199 14.95 21.04 10.97
C ALA A 199 13.55 20.45 11.23
N ARG A 200 13.44 19.52 12.16
CA ARG A 200 12.14 18.98 12.58
C ARG A 200 11.23 20.04 13.21
N GLN A 201 11.80 20.96 14.00
CA GLN A 201 11.04 22.07 14.58
C GLN A 201 10.46 22.97 13.49
N ALA A 202 11.27 23.38 12.50
CA ALA A 202 10.81 24.21 11.39
C ALA A 202 9.67 23.54 10.59
N LYS A 203 9.79 22.24 10.31
CA LYS A 203 8.71 21.47 9.67
C LYS A 203 7.41 21.49 10.49
N LYS A 204 7.49 21.29 11.80
CA LYS A 204 6.33 21.31 12.69
C LYS A 204 5.69 22.70 12.75
N GLU A 205 6.48 23.76 12.82
CA GLU A 205 6.00 25.14 12.81
C GLU A 205 5.22 25.47 11.52
N ALA A 206 5.77 25.11 10.37
CA ALA A 206 5.10 25.32 9.08
C ALA A 206 3.76 24.56 9.02
N MET A 207 3.72 23.29 9.46
CA MET A 207 2.48 22.51 9.47
C MET A 207 1.47 23.01 10.51
N ASN A 208 1.92 23.49 11.68
CA ASN A 208 1.03 24.08 12.67
C ASN A 208 0.45 25.43 12.19
N ALA A 209 1.22 26.24 11.47
CA ALA A 209 0.70 27.43 10.82
C ALA A 209 -0.37 27.08 9.75
N GLN A 210 -0.16 26.01 8.99
CA GLN A 210 -1.16 25.51 8.05
C GLN A 210 -2.43 25.01 8.76
N ARG A 211 -2.30 24.30 9.88
CA ARG A 211 -3.47 23.86 10.68
C ARG A 211 -4.38 25.02 11.09
N ILE A 212 -3.78 26.16 11.45
CA ILE A 212 -4.57 27.37 11.83
C ILE A 212 -5.34 27.90 10.60
N LYS A 213 -4.73 27.87 9.41
CA LYS A 213 -5.41 28.28 8.16
C LYS A 213 -6.56 27.34 7.83
N ASP A 214 -6.30 26.04 7.83
CA ASP A 214 -7.30 25.01 7.56
C ASP A 214 -8.49 25.11 8.53
N PHE A 215 -8.22 25.26 9.84
CA PHE A 215 -9.26 25.42 10.84
C PHE A 215 -10.12 26.67 10.61
N LYS A 216 -9.51 27.80 10.27
CA LYS A 216 -10.22 29.06 10.04
C LYS A 216 -11.04 29.04 8.75
N SER A 217 -10.57 28.36 7.71
CA SER A 217 -11.27 28.29 6.40
C SER A 217 -12.31 27.17 6.35
N GLY A 218 -12.22 26.16 7.25
CA GLY A 218 -13.01 24.94 7.15
C GLY A 218 -12.64 24.04 5.99
N THR A 219 -11.48 24.30 5.35
CA THR A 219 -10.98 23.54 4.20
C THR A 219 -9.53 23.10 4.44
N TYR A 220 -9.07 22.10 3.69
CA TYR A 220 -7.73 21.56 3.83
C TYR A 220 -6.91 21.88 2.57
N GLU A 221 -5.77 22.53 2.76
CA GLU A 221 -4.83 22.82 1.66
C GLU A 221 -4.04 21.55 1.31
N LEU A 222 -4.00 21.21 0.03
CA LEU A 222 -3.24 20.08 -0.46
C LEU A 222 -1.80 20.47 -0.82
N GLY A 223 -0.85 19.61 -0.47
CA GLY A 223 0.49 19.62 -1.03
C GLY A 223 0.47 19.02 -2.43
N GLY A 224 1.50 19.28 -3.24
CA GLY A 224 1.64 18.64 -4.55
C GLY A 224 1.88 17.12 -4.42
N GLY A 225 1.56 16.40 -5.49
CA GLY A 225 2.01 15.01 -5.69
C GLY A 225 3.44 14.98 -6.27
N VAL A 226 3.68 14.09 -7.25
CA VAL A 226 4.93 14.14 -8.02
C VAL A 226 4.99 15.45 -8.82
N VAL A 227 6.18 16.05 -8.84
CA VAL A 227 6.40 17.36 -9.47
C VAL A 227 5.99 17.35 -10.95
N ASP A 228 5.29 18.42 -11.38
CA ASP A 228 4.89 18.66 -12.76
C ASP A 228 4.74 20.18 -12.99
N PRO A 229 5.46 20.78 -13.95
CA PRO A 229 6.40 20.15 -14.90
C PRO A 229 7.69 19.64 -14.25
N LEU A 230 8.34 18.66 -14.90
CA LEU A 230 9.61 18.11 -14.45
C LEU A 230 10.74 19.14 -14.58
N PRO A 231 11.45 19.53 -13.50
CA PRO A 231 12.61 20.41 -13.60
C PRO A 231 13.73 19.79 -14.46
N ALA A 232 14.42 20.62 -15.25
CA ALA A 232 15.47 20.17 -16.16
C ALA A 232 16.65 19.50 -15.41
N ASP A 233 16.96 19.99 -14.22
CA ASP A 233 18.05 19.54 -13.33
C ASP A 233 17.57 18.52 -12.28
N ALA A 234 16.36 17.99 -12.41
CA ALA A 234 15.81 17.06 -11.45
C ALA A 234 16.73 15.82 -11.24
N PRO A 235 16.93 15.36 -9.99
CA PRO A 235 17.64 14.11 -9.71
C PRO A 235 16.99 12.92 -10.41
N GLN A 236 17.77 11.86 -10.69
CA GLN A 236 17.28 10.70 -11.45
C GLN A 236 16.01 10.09 -10.83
N PHE A 237 15.96 9.93 -9.51
CA PHE A 237 14.78 9.35 -8.85
C PHE A 237 13.50 10.21 -9.02
N VAL A 238 13.63 11.54 -9.12
CA VAL A 238 12.50 12.42 -9.42
C VAL A 238 12.03 12.23 -10.86
N LYS A 239 12.98 12.05 -11.81
CA LYS A 239 12.67 11.69 -13.21
C LYS A 239 11.96 10.34 -13.30
N ASP A 240 12.40 9.35 -12.50
CA ASP A 240 11.78 8.02 -12.46
C ASP A 240 10.34 8.10 -11.94
N TYR A 241 10.07 8.88 -10.87
CA TYR A 241 8.72 9.13 -10.37
C TYR A 241 7.85 9.85 -11.39
N TYR A 242 8.39 10.89 -12.04
CA TYR A 242 7.67 11.59 -13.11
C TYR A 242 7.30 10.63 -14.24
N ALA A 243 8.27 9.82 -14.72
CA ALA A 243 8.06 8.86 -15.78
C ALA A 243 7.00 7.81 -15.44
N TYR A 244 6.87 7.42 -14.17
CA TYR A 244 5.81 6.51 -13.74
C TYR A 244 4.48 7.24 -13.56
N TYR A 245 4.39 8.26 -12.72
CA TYR A 245 3.12 8.85 -12.29
C TYR A 245 2.51 9.86 -13.25
N LYS A 246 3.32 10.54 -14.08
CA LYS A 246 2.89 11.64 -14.95
C LYS A 246 2.79 11.26 -16.44
N THR A 247 3.04 10.00 -16.77
CA THR A 247 2.94 9.47 -18.14
C THR A 247 1.99 8.27 -18.19
N PRO A 248 1.56 7.80 -19.37
CA PRO A 248 0.70 6.62 -19.51
C PRO A 248 1.26 5.34 -18.89
N ARG A 249 2.54 5.32 -18.51
CA ARG A 249 3.17 4.16 -17.86
C ARG A 249 2.45 3.74 -16.57
N GLY A 250 2.07 4.69 -15.74
CA GLY A 250 1.44 4.41 -14.46
C GLY A 250 0.51 5.53 -13.96
N TYR A 251 0.16 6.51 -14.83
CA TYR A 251 -0.80 7.56 -14.47
C TYR A 251 -2.14 6.97 -14.11
N HIS A 252 -2.73 7.43 -13.00
CA HIS A 252 -4.11 7.12 -12.65
C HIS A 252 -4.78 8.35 -12.02
N ALA A 253 -6.02 8.65 -12.47
CA ALA A 253 -6.73 9.87 -12.06
C ALA A 253 -6.97 9.99 -10.54
N ARG A 254 -7.14 8.88 -9.84
CA ARG A 254 -7.34 8.85 -8.38
C ARG A 254 -6.05 8.81 -7.56
N SER A 255 -4.90 8.60 -8.20
CA SER A 255 -3.61 8.59 -7.51
C SER A 255 -3.18 10.01 -7.13
N LEU A 256 -2.84 10.22 -5.86
CA LEU A 256 -2.35 11.51 -5.37
C LEU A 256 -1.01 11.91 -6.00
N ASN A 257 -0.18 10.93 -6.35
CA ASN A 257 1.10 11.17 -7.03
C ASN A 257 0.89 11.56 -8.50
N SER A 258 -0.14 11.02 -9.15
CA SER A 258 -0.46 11.35 -10.54
C SER A 258 -1.24 12.66 -10.66
N ASN A 259 -2.20 12.89 -9.76
CA ASN A 259 -3.16 13.97 -9.91
C ASN A 259 -3.65 14.47 -8.53
N GLY A 260 -2.95 15.41 -7.95
CA GLY A 260 -3.31 15.99 -6.67
C GLY A 260 -2.16 16.03 -5.68
N GLY A 261 -2.42 15.61 -4.47
CA GLY A 261 -1.44 15.59 -3.40
C GLY A 261 -2.08 15.32 -2.04
N TRP A 262 -1.24 15.09 -1.06
CA TRP A 262 -1.67 14.90 0.31
C TRP A 262 -2.13 16.21 0.98
N ASN A 263 -3.04 16.10 1.93
CA ASN A 263 -3.29 17.17 2.89
C ASN A 263 -1.95 17.61 3.53
N LYS A 264 -1.62 18.90 3.46
CA LYS A 264 -0.33 19.43 3.92
C LYS A 264 0.02 19.10 5.36
N THR A 265 -0.99 18.99 6.22
CA THR A 265 -0.80 18.69 7.65
C THR A 265 -0.70 17.21 7.97
N SER A 266 -0.90 16.35 6.96
CA SER A 266 -0.86 14.88 7.11
C SER A 266 0.48 14.37 7.67
N ALA A 267 1.58 15.06 7.33
CA ALA A 267 2.92 14.66 7.76
C ALA A 267 3.20 14.82 9.27
N LEU A 268 2.37 15.57 10.02
CA LEU A 268 2.58 15.80 11.46
C LEU A 268 2.63 14.49 12.27
N SER A 269 1.73 13.55 11.97
CA SER A 269 1.71 12.27 12.67
C SER A 269 2.93 11.40 12.36
N PHE A 270 3.47 11.51 11.15
CA PHE A 270 4.67 10.78 10.75
C PHE A 270 5.95 11.33 11.39
N ILE A 271 6.09 12.64 11.56
CA ILE A 271 7.27 13.22 12.25
C ILE A 271 7.41 12.71 13.67
N ASN A 272 6.30 12.43 14.36
CA ASN A 272 6.30 12.06 15.77
C ASN A 272 6.09 10.57 16.01
N ALA A 273 6.28 9.72 15.00
CA ALA A 273 6.13 8.28 15.08
C ALA A 273 7.42 7.55 14.63
N LYS A 274 7.53 6.29 15.01
CA LYS A 274 8.61 5.38 14.60
C LYS A 274 8.01 4.05 14.17
N LEU A 275 7.79 3.88 12.86
CA LEU A 275 7.16 2.67 12.30
C LEU A 275 7.92 1.38 12.65
N LEU A 276 9.24 1.42 12.64
CA LEU A 276 10.06 0.23 12.79
C LEU A 276 10.53 -0.03 14.24
N ALA A 277 9.93 0.65 15.23
CA ALA A 277 10.38 0.57 16.63
C ALA A 277 10.48 -0.88 17.17
N TYR A 278 9.57 -1.75 16.75
CA TYR A 278 9.50 -3.15 17.18
C TYR A 278 9.74 -4.15 16.05
N ALA A 279 10.38 -3.74 14.96
CA ALA A 279 10.71 -4.64 13.85
C ALA A 279 11.58 -5.84 14.29
N GLY A 280 12.43 -5.66 15.30
CA GLY A 280 13.26 -6.72 15.84
C GLY A 280 12.52 -7.79 16.65
N GLU A 281 11.21 -7.61 16.91
CA GLU A 281 10.37 -8.57 17.64
C GLU A 281 9.51 -9.43 16.67
N ILE A 282 9.57 -9.16 15.35
CA ILE A 282 8.81 -9.94 14.37
C ILE A 282 9.36 -11.36 14.28
N GLU A 283 8.59 -12.33 14.74
CA GLU A 283 8.96 -13.75 14.68
C GLU A 283 8.73 -14.35 13.29
N ASN A 284 7.68 -13.91 12.58
CA ASN A 284 7.28 -14.42 11.28
C ASN A 284 8.25 -13.99 10.16
N ALA A 285 8.14 -14.63 8.99
CA ALA A 285 9.07 -14.42 7.89
C ALA A 285 8.94 -13.02 7.28
N VAL A 286 10.08 -12.37 6.97
CA VAL A 286 10.11 -11.07 6.30
C VAL A 286 11.13 -11.09 5.18
N MET A 287 10.71 -10.69 3.97
CA MET A 287 11.59 -10.37 2.84
C MET A 287 11.60 -8.85 2.62
N VAL A 288 12.79 -8.28 2.61
CA VAL A 288 13.02 -6.90 2.15
C VAL A 288 13.60 -6.97 0.74
N LEU A 289 12.93 -6.33 -0.22
CA LEU A 289 13.27 -6.35 -1.64
C LEU A 289 13.54 -4.94 -2.14
N HIS A 290 14.71 -4.71 -2.74
CA HIS A 290 15.08 -3.41 -3.33
C HIS A 290 15.77 -3.54 -4.68
N GLY A 291 15.65 -2.50 -5.51
CA GLY A 291 16.51 -2.33 -6.65
C GLY A 291 17.91 -1.86 -6.24
N GLU A 292 18.93 -2.36 -6.93
CA GLU A 292 20.33 -1.95 -6.69
C GLU A 292 20.54 -0.44 -6.80
N LYS A 293 19.87 0.20 -7.78
CA LYS A 293 19.93 1.64 -8.06
C LYS A 293 18.83 2.45 -7.37
N ALA A 294 18.00 1.82 -6.53
CA ALA A 294 16.95 2.53 -5.84
C ALA A 294 17.53 3.51 -4.81
N HIS A 295 17.19 4.79 -4.96
CA HIS A 295 17.60 5.84 -4.02
C HIS A 295 17.10 5.59 -2.58
N SER A 296 16.03 4.79 -2.44
CA SER A 296 15.43 4.37 -1.16
C SER A 296 16.06 3.11 -0.56
N ARG A 297 17.07 2.51 -1.20
CA ARG A 297 17.65 1.24 -0.79
C ARG A 297 18.13 1.22 0.67
N TYR A 298 18.69 2.34 1.13
CA TYR A 298 19.16 2.46 2.51
C TYR A 298 18.07 2.25 3.58
N PHE A 299 16.81 2.61 3.30
CA PHE A 299 15.71 2.31 4.22
C PHE A 299 15.53 0.80 4.42
N GLY A 300 15.56 0.04 3.32
CA GLY A 300 15.42 -1.41 3.39
C GLY A 300 16.61 -2.10 4.02
N GLU A 301 17.83 -1.68 3.71
CA GLU A 301 19.03 -2.23 4.31
C GLU A 301 19.08 -1.98 5.82
N ASP A 302 18.66 -0.79 6.27
CA ASP A 302 18.61 -0.47 7.69
C ASP A 302 17.45 -1.18 8.40
N ALA A 303 16.27 -1.29 7.77
CA ALA A 303 15.17 -2.09 8.28
C ALA A 303 15.58 -3.57 8.44
N PHE A 304 16.27 -4.13 7.45
CA PHE A 304 16.73 -5.51 7.49
C PHE A 304 17.71 -5.77 8.66
N LYS A 305 18.59 -4.82 8.99
CA LYS A 305 19.49 -4.90 10.14
C LYS A 305 18.75 -4.95 11.48
N MET A 306 17.54 -4.38 11.55
CA MET A 306 16.71 -4.41 12.75
C MET A 306 16.00 -5.76 12.94
N LEU A 307 15.71 -6.48 11.84
CA LEU A 307 15.03 -7.77 11.86
C LEU A 307 15.93 -8.85 12.48
N LYS A 308 15.33 -9.77 13.23
CA LYS A 308 16.03 -10.89 13.88
C LYS A 308 15.47 -12.23 13.40
N GLY A 309 16.30 -13.28 13.48
CA GLY A 309 15.94 -14.65 13.11
C GLY A 309 16.35 -15.03 11.69
N GLU A 310 16.35 -16.35 11.43
CA GLU A 310 16.87 -16.93 10.17
C GLU A 310 15.88 -16.88 9.00
N ASN A 311 14.62 -16.56 9.27
CA ASN A 311 13.54 -16.44 8.27
C ASN A 311 13.40 -15.02 7.69
N LYS A 312 14.51 -14.27 7.69
CA LYS A 312 14.58 -12.92 7.13
C LYS A 312 15.45 -12.93 5.87
N GLU A 313 14.98 -12.28 4.81
CA GLU A 313 15.68 -12.25 3.53
C GLU A 313 15.84 -10.80 3.06
N LEU A 314 17.05 -10.44 2.58
CA LEU A 314 17.31 -9.20 1.86
C LEU A 314 17.60 -9.57 0.40
N VAL A 315 16.81 -9.03 -0.52
CA VAL A 315 16.96 -9.27 -1.96
C VAL A 315 17.24 -7.95 -2.67
N ILE A 316 18.39 -7.85 -3.32
CA ILE A 316 18.77 -6.70 -4.13
C ILE A 316 18.71 -7.10 -5.59
N VAL A 317 17.83 -6.45 -6.37
CA VAL A 317 17.65 -6.70 -7.80
C VAL A 317 18.68 -5.90 -8.59
N PRO A 318 19.61 -6.57 -9.30
CA PRO A 318 20.67 -5.89 -10.04
C PRO A 318 20.11 -4.90 -11.08
N GLY A 319 20.68 -3.72 -11.14
CA GLY A 319 20.36 -2.67 -12.11
C GLY A 319 18.99 -2.03 -12.01
N ALA A 320 18.11 -2.50 -11.14
CA ALA A 320 16.76 -1.95 -10.99
C ALA A 320 16.76 -0.65 -10.18
N SER A 321 15.96 0.32 -10.63
CA SER A 321 15.61 1.54 -9.88
C SER A 321 14.47 1.28 -8.88
N HIS A 322 14.08 2.32 -8.14
CA HIS A 322 12.92 2.26 -7.26
C HIS A 322 11.62 1.96 -8.03
N CYS A 323 11.38 2.71 -9.10
CA CYS A 323 10.16 2.60 -9.91
C CYS A 323 10.14 1.39 -10.86
N ASP A 324 11.29 0.76 -11.13
CA ASP A 324 11.32 -0.50 -11.86
C ASP A 324 10.66 -1.64 -11.07
N LEU A 325 10.59 -1.53 -9.75
CA LEU A 325 9.86 -2.46 -8.90
C LEU A 325 8.36 -2.08 -8.74
N TYR A 326 7.85 -1.11 -9.47
CA TYR A 326 6.41 -0.81 -9.52
C TYR A 326 5.68 -1.61 -10.61
N ASP A 327 6.29 -1.73 -11.80
CA ASP A 327 5.69 -2.32 -12.99
C ASP A 327 6.63 -3.23 -13.80
N GLY A 328 7.84 -3.45 -13.29
CA GLY A 328 8.89 -4.21 -13.97
C GLY A 328 9.78 -3.37 -14.88
N GLY A 329 9.53 -2.06 -15.04
CA GLY A 329 10.37 -1.14 -15.82
C GLY A 329 10.49 -1.50 -17.29
N GLY A 330 9.53 -2.24 -17.87
CA GLY A 330 9.60 -2.79 -19.23
C GLY A 330 10.64 -3.91 -19.42
N LYS A 331 11.30 -4.36 -18.34
CA LYS A 331 12.38 -5.36 -18.35
C LYS A 331 12.08 -6.57 -17.47
N GLY A 332 10.88 -6.66 -16.89
CA GLY A 332 10.53 -7.71 -15.95
C GLY A 332 11.37 -7.68 -14.66
N ALA A 333 11.71 -6.49 -14.18
CA ALA A 333 12.60 -6.33 -13.02
C ALA A 333 12.02 -6.85 -11.69
N ILE A 334 10.70 -7.02 -11.58
CA ILE A 334 10.09 -7.56 -10.35
C ILE A 334 10.37 -9.07 -10.29
N PRO A 335 11.07 -9.57 -9.26
CA PRO A 335 11.43 -10.99 -9.17
C PRO A 335 10.27 -11.82 -8.59
N PHE A 336 9.16 -11.90 -9.32
CA PHE A 336 7.96 -12.61 -8.86
C PHE A 336 8.22 -14.08 -8.48
N ASP A 337 9.12 -14.77 -9.17
CA ASP A 337 9.48 -16.16 -8.83
C ASP A 337 10.11 -16.25 -7.44
N ARG A 338 10.93 -15.26 -7.06
CA ARG A 338 11.52 -15.19 -5.73
C ARG A 338 10.48 -14.86 -4.66
N ILE A 339 9.56 -13.94 -4.96
CA ILE A 339 8.45 -13.57 -4.06
C ILE A 339 7.54 -14.78 -3.86
N GLU A 340 7.17 -15.49 -4.93
CA GLU A 340 6.37 -16.71 -4.86
C GLU A 340 7.06 -17.78 -4.01
N ALA A 341 8.33 -18.07 -4.28
CA ALA A 341 9.09 -19.06 -3.54
C ALA A 341 9.16 -18.72 -2.05
N PHE A 342 9.32 -17.44 -1.70
CA PHE A 342 9.30 -16.98 -0.32
C PHE A 342 7.95 -17.25 0.36
N TYR A 343 6.83 -16.89 -0.28
CA TYR A 343 5.51 -17.14 0.29
C TYR A 343 5.23 -18.65 0.40
N ARG A 344 5.52 -19.44 -0.63
CA ARG A 344 5.32 -20.92 -0.57
C ARG A 344 6.14 -21.59 0.53
N LYS A 345 7.33 -21.08 0.81
CA LYS A 345 8.19 -21.58 1.91
C LYS A 345 7.59 -21.26 3.28
N ASN A 346 6.97 -20.10 3.45
CA ASN A 346 6.61 -19.55 4.76
C ASN A 346 5.09 -19.57 5.06
N LEU A 347 4.24 -19.80 4.06
CA LEU A 347 2.79 -20.02 4.20
C LEU A 347 2.46 -21.53 4.12
N LYS A 348 2.93 -22.29 5.10
CA LYS A 348 2.75 -23.76 5.16
C LYS A 348 1.66 -24.15 6.13
#